data_4f75cbb6fc3b4f896444887dfe2f4ef5
#
_entry.id   4f75cbb6fc3b4f896444887dfe2f4ef5
#
_cell.length_a   1.000
_cell.length_b   1.000
_cell.length_c   1.000
_cell.angle_alpha   90.00
_cell.angle_beta   90.00
_cell.angle_gamma   90.00
#
_symmetry.space_group_name_H-M   'P 1'
#
loop_
_entity.id
_entity.type
_entity.pdbx_description
1 polymer ?
#
loop_
_entity_poly.entity_id
_entity_poly.type
_entity_poly.pdbx_seq_one_letter_code
_entity_poly.pdbx_strand_id
1 'polypeptide(L)'
;MYINIADELVKRLEKYQNSRIVLDLDDGVGRYSKSGSCALNISFRLLVLDKEQDHSDYTLNVDSTIGSIPIKEHSKLYLEDEMSLIFDPRMSLIKLKGPGGMIDGNVQIIDLREKKE
;
A
#
# COMPACT_ATOMS: atom_id res chain seq x y z
N MET A 1 -13.72 -3.00 4.64
CA MET A 1 -12.60 -2.03 4.76
C MET A 1 -12.61 -1.08 3.58
N TYR A 2 -12.34 0.17 3.86
CA TYR A 2 -12.27 1.20 2.83
C TYR A 2 -11.11 2.17 3.14
N ILE A 3 -10.38 2.57 2.11
CA ILE A 3 -9.32 3.58 2.23
C ILE A 3 -9.72 4.79 1.39
N ASN A 4 -9.93 5.91 2.06
CA ASN A 4 -10.15 7.18 1.38
C ASN A 4 -8.78 7.79 1.05
N ILE A 5 -8.48 7.95 -0.23
CA ILE A 5 -7.18 8.44 -0.69
C ILE A 5 -7.30 9.92 -1.03
N ALA A 6 -6.42 10.74 -0.46
CA ALA A 6 -6.41 12.18 -0.73
C ALA A 6 -6.21 12.47 -2.21
N ASP A 7 -6.86 13.54 -2.69
CA ASP A 7 -6.87 13.89 -4.12
C ASP A 7 -5.47 14.00 -4.72
N GLU A 8 -4.53 14.59 -4.01
CA GLU A 8 -3.17 14.75 -4.50
C GLU A 8 -2.45 13.43 -4.67
N LEU A 9 -2.81 12.43 -3.85
CA LEU A 9 -2.27 11.08 -3.99
C LEU A 9 -2.95 10.34 -5.14
N VAL A 10 -4.25 10.54 -5.30
CA VAL A 10 -4.97 9.97 -6.44
C VAL A 10 -4.30 10.43 -7.74
N LYS A 11 -3.96 11.72 -7.83
CA LYS A 11 -3.28 12.25 -9.01
C LYS A 11 -1.92 11.60 -9.24
N ARG A 12 -1.15 11.37 -8.17
CA ARG A 12 0.14 10.69 -8.29
C ARG A 12 0.00 9.27 -8.79
N LEU A 13 -1.08 8.61 -8.40
CA LEU A 13 -1.29 7.21 -8.75
C LEU A 13 -1.89 7.04 -10.15
N GLU A 14 -2.39 8.10 -10.77
CA GLU A 14 -2.97 8.03 -12.10
C GLU A 14 -2.01 7.51 -13.16
N LYS A 15 -0.72 7.79 -13.02
CA LYS A 15 0.28 7.29 -13.97
C LYS A 15 0.43 5.78 -13.94
N TYR A 16 -0.16 5.13 -12.95
CA TYR A 16 -0.08 3.68 -12.79
C TYR A 16 -1.41 2.98 -13.10
N GLN A 17 -2.36 3.66 -13.75
CA GLN A 17 -3.70 3.10 -13.97
C GLN A 17 -3.72 1.78 -14.74
N ASN A 18 -2.72 1.52 -15.55
CA ASN A 18 -2.63 0.26 -16.29
C ASN A 18 -1.83 -0.80 -15.53
N SER A 19 -1.54 -0.52 -14.28
CA SER A 19 -0.75 -1.42 -13.44
C SER A 19 -1.60 -1.89 -12.26
N ARG A 20 -1.07 -2.84 -11.52
CA ARG A 20 -1.71 -3.31 -10.29
C ARG A 20 -1.05 -2.61 -9.10
N ILE A 21 -1.88 -2.00 -8.25
CA ILE A 21 -1.39 -1.38 -7.03
C ILE A 21 -1.85 -2.24 -5.86
N VAL A 22 -0.91 -2.68 -5.04
CA VAL A 22 -1.21 -3.46 -3.84
C VAL A 22 -0.74 -2.70 -2.61
N LEU A 23 -1.43 -2.86 -1.50
CA LEU A 23 -0.99 -2.34 -0.21
C LEU A 23 -0.28 -3.46 0.52
N ASP A 24 1.03 -3.40 0.54
CA ASP A 24 1.87 -4.44 1.11
C ASP A 24 2.28 -4.12 2.53
N LEU A 25 2.20 -5.13 3.39
CA LEU A 25 2.77 -5.06 4.73
C LEU A 25 4.13 -5.72 4.68
N ASP A 26 5.18 -4.95 4.91
CA ASP A 26 6.53 -5.48 4.95
C ASP A 26 6.86 -5.99 6.35
N ASP A 27 6.57 -7.25 6.56
CA ASP A 27 6.82 -7.94 7.83
C ASP A 27 7.93 -8.98 7.70
N GLY A 28 8.68 -8.94 6.61
CA GLY A 28 9.74 -9.91 6.33
C GLY A 28 9.25 -11.18 5.68
N VAL A 29 7.96 -11.26 5.36
CA VAL A 29 7.34 -12.46 4.74
C VAL A 29 6.75 -12.09 3.40
N GLY A 30 6.87 -12.98 2.43
CA GLY A 30 6.30 -12.81 1.12
C GLY A 30 7.34 -12.49 0.06
N ARG A 31 6.88 -12.54 -1.20
CA ARG A 31 7.75 -12.46 -2.37
C ARG A 31 8.52 -11.13 -2.48
N TYR A 32 7.86 -10.04 -2.10
CA TYR A 32 8.44 -8.70 -2.29
C TYR A 32 9.00 -8.10 -1.02
N SER A 33 9.09 -8.87 0.04
CA SER A 33 9.68 -8.40 1.28
C SER A 33 11.15 -8.12 1.11
N LYS A 34 11.61 -7.05 1.70
CA LYS A 34 13.04 -6.79 1.79
C LYS A 34 13.62 -7.80 2.75
N SER A 35 14.64 -8.48 2.30
CA SER A 35 15.36 -9.54 2.95
C SER A 35 15.16 -9.67 4.45
N GLY A 36 14.94 -10.85 4.92
CA GLY A 36 14.86 -11.40 6.23
C GLY A 36 15.47 -10.71 7.44
N SER A 37 15.59 -9.43 7.42
CA SER A 37 15.93 -8.70 8.64
C SER A 37 14.72 -8.79 9.55
N CYS A 38 14.91 -9.17 10.77
CA CYS A 38 13.91 -9.10 11.81
C CYS A 38 13.52 -7.65 11.96
N ALA A 39 12.62 -7.19 11.14
CA ALA A 39 12.11 -5.85 11.27
C ALA A 39 11.21 -5.84 12.49
N LEU A 40 11.66 -5.20 13.52
CA LEU A 40 10.84 -4.87 14.66
C LEU A 40 9.77 -3.87 14.26
N ASN A 41 9.95 -3.21 13.11
CA ASN A 41 9.04 -2.19 12.61
C ASN A 41 8.26 -2.72 11.43
N ILE A 42 6.95 -2.77 11.60
CA ILE A 42 6.03 -3.11 10.54
C ILE A 42 5.80 -1.84 9.72
N SER A 43 5.98 -1.94 8.42
CA SER A 43 5.73 -0.82 7.52
C SER A 43 4.84 -1.23 6.37
N PHE A 44 3.97 -0.31 5.98
CA PHE A 44 3.13 -0.46 4.79
C PHE A 44 3.76 0.26 3.62
N ARG A 45 3.50 -0.26 2.43
CA ARG A 45 3.94 0.37 1.20
C ARG A 45 2.96 0.06 0.08
N LEU A 46 2.86 0.98 -0.87
CA LEU A 46 2.10 0.75 -2.09
C LEU A 46 3.07 0.24 -3.13
N LEU A 47 2.89 -1.01 -3.55
CA LEU A 47 3.70 -1.59 -4.61
C LEU A 47 2.96 -1.47 -5.93
N VAL A 48 3.67 -1.03 -6.96
CA VAL A 48 3.15 -0.95 -8.31
C VAL A 48 3.73 -2.10 -9.10
N LEU A 49 2.85 -2.99 -9.56
CA LEU A 49 3.22 -4.20 -10.28
C LEU A 49 2.62 -4.20 -11.67
N ASP A 50 3.27 -4.87 -12.61
CA ASP A 50 2.61 -5.21 -13.87
C ASP A 50 1.46 -6.17 -13.57
N LYS A 51 0.43 -6.15 -14.40
CA LYS A 51 -0.73 -7.02 -14.17
C LYS A 51 -0.38 -8.50 -14.21
N GLU A 52 0.67 -8.87 -14.92
CA GLU A 52 1.14 -10.25 -15.04
C GLU A 52 2.08 -10.68 -13.93
N GLN A 53 2.60 -9.74 -13.13
CA GLN A 53 3.51 -10.10 -12.05
C GLN A 53 2.76 -10.86 -10.96
N ASP A 54 3.49 -11.74 -10.29
CA ASP A 54 2.93 -12.55 -9.22
C ASP A 54 2.39 -11.67 -8.08
N HIS A 55 1.12 -11.86 -7.77
CA HIS A 55 0.46 -11.19 -6.65
C HIS A 55 -0.32 -12.18 -5.78
N SER A 56 0.11 -13.44 -5.81
CA SER A 56 -0.58 -14.53 -5.11
C SER A 56 -0.59 -14.39 -3.59
N ASP A 57 0.33 -13.60 -3.04
CA ASP A 57 0.36 -13.32 -1.60
C ASP A 57 -0.79 -12.41 -1.17
N TYR A 58 -1.39 -11.69 -2.11
CA TYR A 58 -2.40 -10.68 -1.83
C TYR A 58 -3.79 -11.24 -2.11
N THR A 59 -4.31 -11.98 -1.15
CA THR A 59 -5.52 -12.79 -1.32
C THR A 59 -6.81 -12.08 -0.92
N LEU A 60 -6.70 -10.93 -0.28
CA LEU A 60 -7.85 -10.13 0.14
C LEU A 60 -7.84 -8.79 -0.58
N ASN A 61 -8.96 -8.09 -0.54
CA ASN A 61 -9.07 -6.78 -1.18
C ASN A 61 -9.65 -5.77 -0.22
N VAL A 62 -9.14 -4.54 -0.32
CA VAL A 62 -9.69 -3.38 0.39
C VAL A 62 -10.21 -2.42 -0.66
N ASP A 63 -11.43 -1.95 -0.50
CA ASP A 63 -11.98 -0.95 -1.41
C ASP A 63 -11.36 0.42 -1.12
N SER A 64 -11.25 1.23 -2.14
CA SER A 64 -10.64 2.55 -1.98
C SER A 64 -11.16 3.52 -3.04
N THR A 65 -10.72 4.76 -2.91
CA THR A 65 -11.03 5.80 -3.89
C THR A 65 -10.58 5.42 -5.31
N ILE A 66 -9.53 4.63 -5.44
CA ILE A 66 -9.00 4.21 -6.76
C ILE A 66 -9.44 2.80 -7.14
N GLY A 67 -10.39 2.22 -6.41
CA GLY A 67 -10.87 0.88 -6.67
C GLY A 67 -10.37 -0.12 -5.66
N SER A 68 -10.44 -1.40 -6.00
CA SER A 68 -10.04 -2.48 -5.11
C SER A 68 -8.53 -2.59 -5.04
N ILE A 69 -7.99 -2.64 -3.83
CA ILE A 69 -6.55 -2.76 -3.59
C ILE A 69 -6.29 -4.10 -2.90
N PRO A 70 -5.53 -5.01 -3.53
CA PRO A 70 -5.19 -6.28 -2.91
C PRO A 70 -4.27 -6.11 -1.69
N ILE A 71 -4.49 -6.94 -0.68
CA ILE A 71 -3.68 -6.96 0.53
C ILE A 71 -3.39 -8.40 0.94
N LYS A 72 -2.36 -8.58 1.77
CA LYS A 72 -2.11 -9.86 2.43
C LYS A 72 -3.15 -10.06 3.52
N GLU A 73 -3.57 -11.30 3.73
CA GLU A 73 -4.52 -11.62 4.79
C GLU A 73 -4.02 -11.14 6.16
N HIS A 74 -2.74 -11.35 6.42
CA HIS A 74 -2.12 -10.95 7.67
C HIS A 74 -2.19 -9.43 7.93
N SER A 75 -2.27 -8.65 6.87
CA SER A 75 -2.37 -7.19 6.99
C SER A 75 -3.60 -6.73 7.75
N LYS A 76 -4.66 -7.53 7.76
CA LYS A 76 -5.92 -7.18 8.45
C LYS A 76 -5.71 -6.88 9.93
N LEU A 77 -4.72 -7.50 10.54
CA LEU A 77 -4.44 -7.30 11.96
C LEU A 77 -4.05 -5.86 12.29
N TYR A 78 -3.57 -5.13 11.30
CA TYR A 78 -3.05 -3.77 11.48
C TYR A 78 -3.92 -2.72 10.84
N LEU A 79 -4.97 -3.12 10.13
CA LEU A 79 -5.85 -2.21 9.40
C LEU A 79 -7.18 -2.04 10.12
N GLU A 80 -7.89 -0.99 9.76
CA GLU A 80 -9.21 -0.68 10.34
C GLU A 80 -10.25 -0.64 9.22
N ASP A 81 -11.53 -0.65 9.60
CA ASP A 81 -12.60 -0.68 8.62
C ASP A 81 -12.66 0.59 7.77
N GLU A 82 -12.36 1.73 8.37
CA GLU A 82 -12.32 3.01 7.66
C GLU A 82 -10.95 3.63 7.86
N MET A 83 -10.31 3.96 6.74
CA MET A 83 -8.95 4.50 6.78
C MET A 83 -8.81 5.63 5.80
N SER A 84 -7.78 6.43 6.01
CA SER A 84 -7.41 7.51 5.09
C SER A 84 -5.95 7.44 4.77
N LEU A 85 -5.63 7.62 3.49
CA LEU A 85 -4.26 7.76 3.02
C LEU A 85 -4.09 9.22 2.66
N ILE A 86 -3.23 9.93 3.40
CA ILE A 86 -3.06 11.37 3.27
C ILE A 86 -1.62 11.73 2.95
N PHE A 87 -1.44 12.92 2.40
CA PHE A 87 -0.11 13.44 2.08
C PHE A 87 0.19 14.65 2.96
N ASP A 88 1.35 14.62 3.62
CA ASP A 88 1.85 15.75 4.39
C ASP A 88 2.88 16.48 3.52
N PRO A 89 2.54 17.66 2.96
CA PRO A 89 3.45 18.36 2.05
C PRO A 89 4.65 18.97 2.77
N ARG A 90 4.54 19.21 4.07
CA ARG A 90 5.63 19.80 4.84
C ARG A 90 6.80 18.84 4.97
N MET A 91 6.52 17.55 5.11
CA MET A 91 7.53 16.51 5.28
C MET A 91 7.64 15.58 4.08
N SER A 92 6.77 15.78 3.08
CA SER A 92 6.68 14.91 1.90
C SER A 92 6.43 13.45 2.28
N LEU A 93 5.56 13.23 3.26
CA LEU A 93 5.24 11.90 3.75
C LEU A 93 3.82 11.51 3.38
N ILE A 94 3.65 10.24 3.05
CA ILE A 94 2.34 9.63 2.87
C ILE A 94 2.01 8.88 4.16
N LYS A 95 0.85 9.16 4.73
CA LYS A 95 0.44 8.60 6.02
C LYS A 95 -0.85 7.81 5.88
N LEU A 96 -0.87 6.64 6.50
CA LEU A 96 -2.07 5.82 6.58
C LEU A 96 -2.60 5.90 8.01
N LYS A 97 -3.85 6.31 8.15
CA LYS A 97 -4.46 6.46 9.48
C LYS A 97 -5.91 5.97 9.48
N GLY A 98 -6.39 5.68 10.67
CA GLY A 98 -7.77 5.31 10.92
C GLY A 98 -8.30 6.00 12.16
N PRO A 99 -9.54 5.69 12.58
CA PRO A 99 -10.12 6.28 13.80
C PRO A 99 -9.30 6.04 15.05
N GLY A 100 -8.59 4.91 15.10
CA GLY A 100 -7.73 4.58 16.25
C GLY A 100 -6.39 5.30 16.26
N GLY A 101 -6.07 6.06 15.22
CA GLY A 101 -4.82 6.81 15.12
C GLY A 101 -3.98 6.47 13.90
N MET A 102 -2.70 6.80 13.98
CA MET A 102 -1.76 6.57 12.88
C MET A 102 -1.46 5.07 12.76
N ILE A 103 -1.67 4.52 11.57
CA ILE A 103 -1.30 3.14 11.25
C ILE A 103 0.14 3.10 10.77
N ASP A 104 0.48 3.97 9.81
CA ASP A 104 1.84 4.12 9.33
C ASP A 104 2.08 5.56 8.90
N GLY A 105 3.08 6.18 9.48
CA GLY A 105 3.42 7.59 9.22
C GLY A 105 4.27 7.81 7.99
N ASN A 106 4.71 6.75 7.31
CA ASN A 106 5.57 6.87 6.14
C ASN A 106 5.37 5.71 5.17
N VAL A 107 4.26 5.75 4.46
CA VAL A 107 3.95 4.75 3.43
C VAL A 107 4.71 5.14 2.16
N GLN A 108 5.51 4.23 1.64
CA GLN A 108 6.26 4.47 0.42
C GLN A 108 5.54 3.92 -0.80
N ILE A 109 5.73 4.56 -1.95
CA ILE A 109 5.28 4.04 -3.23
C ILE A 109 6.50 3.45 -3.92
N ILE A 110 6.46 2.16 -4.21
CA ILE A 110 7.59 1.46 -4.82
C ILE A 110 7.15 0.86 -6.15
N ASP A 111 7.78 1.28 -7.21
CA ASP A 111 7.49 0.79 -8.56
C ASP A 111 8.36 -0.42 -8.85
N LEU A 112 7.74 -1.59 -8.83
CA LEU A 112 8.40 -2.87 -9.09
C LEU A 112 8.08 -3.44 -10.47
N ARG A 113 7.48 -2.64 -11.34
CA ARG A 113 7.13 -3.10 -12.69
C ARG A 113 8.39 -3.47 -13.46
N GLU A 114 8.31 -4.59 -14.16
CA GLU A 114 9.39 -5.02 -15.03
C GLU A 114 9.27 -4.37 -16.42
N LYS A 115 8.03 -4.07 -16.82
CA LYS A 115 7.73 -3.44 -18.12
C LYS A 115 7.52 -1.94 -17.92
N LYS A 116 8.60 -1.23 -17.73
CA LYS A 116 8.53 0.23 -17.60
C LYS A 116 8.63 0.87 -18.98
N GLU A 117 7.80 1.86 -19.20
CA GLU A 117 7.87 2.68 -20.40
C GLU A 117 8.67 3.93 -20.17
#